data_0f68caa06eadf859128a16b968382d20
#
_entry.id   0f68caa06eadf859128a16b968382d20
#
_cell.length_a   1.000
_cell.length_b   1.000
_cell.length_c   1.000
_cell.angle_alpha   90.00
_cell.angle_beta   90.00
_cell.angle_gamma   90.00
#
_symmetry.space_group_name_H-M   'P 1'
#
loop_
_entity.id
_entity.type
_entity.pdbx_description
1 polymer ?
#
loop_
_entity_poly.entity_id
_entity_poly.type
_entity_poly.pdbx_seq_one_letter_code
_entity_poly.pdbx_strand_id
1 'polypeptide(L)'
;MLEIGSVIDGKYKILNVVGKGGMSVVYLAMNERANKQWAIKEVRKDGMQSFEVVKQNLVAETDLLKKLNHPHLPSIIDVIDCDDTFLIVMDYIEGNPLSKALETSGAQNQDDVIEWAKQLCDVLGYLHSRKPPIIYRDMKPSNVMLKPDGNVMLIDFGTAREFKYSSVADTTCLGTQGYAAPEQFGGHGQTDARTDIYCLGATMYHLVTGHNPATPPYEMYPIRQWNPMLSSGLEEIILKCTQRNPEDRYQSCAELLYALDHYKDLDIENKKVQSFKWKTFLASFIMTIVMLVGTIGFSAGLTVQTSSTYESYIAN
;
A
#
# COMPACT_ATOMS: atom_id res chain seq x y z
N MET A 1 24.62 19.37 -15.43
CA MET A 1 24.04 19.77 -14.10
C MET A 1 23.66 21.21 -14.19
N LEU A 2 22.43 21.52 -13.77
CA LEU A 2 21.98 22.89 -13.67
C LEU A 2 22.78 23.64 -12.58
N GLU A 3 23.14 24.88 -12.84
CA GLU A 3 23.89 25.70 -11.88
C GLU A 3 22.93 26.31 -10.85
N ILE A 4 23.34 26.32 -9.58
CA ILE A 4 22.58 27.00 -8.52
C ILE A 4 22.56 28.50 -8.82
N GLY A 5 21.39 29.12 -8.74
CA GLY A 5 21.16 30.52 -9.11
C GLY A 5 20.79 30.76 -10.56
N SER A 6 20.99 29.78 -11.47
CA SER A 6 20.54 29.89 -12.85
C SER A 6 19.00 29.94 -12.97
N VAL A 7 18.51 30.55 -14.04
CA VAL A 7 17.07 30.66 -14.32
C VAL A 7 16.75 29.83 -15.56
N ILE A 8 15.89 28.82 -15.39
CA ILE A 8 15.44 27.96 -16.46
C ILE A 8 14.14 28.49 -17.05
N ASP A 9 14.05 28.49 -18.39
CA ASP A 9 12.90 28.98 -19.17
C ASP A 9 12.40 30.38 -18.72
N GLY A 10 13.31 31.21 -18.23
CA GLY A 10 12.98 32.57 -17.72
C GLY A 10 12.01 32.60 -16.52
N LYS A 11 11.73 31.42 -15.89
CA LYS A 11 10.71 31.28 -14.85
C LYS A 11 11.22 30.64 -13.57
N TYR A 12 12.10 29.64 -13.66
CA TYR A 12 12.46 28.79 -12.55
C TYR A 12 13.89 29.01 -12.11
N LYS A 13 14.11 29.69 -11.00
CA LYS A 13 15.45 29.95 -10.42
C LYS A 13 15.85 28.74 -9.58
N ILE A 14 16.96 28.10 -9.92
CA ILE A 14 17.50 26.96 -9.19
C ILE A 14 18.05 27.40 -7.84
N LEU A 15 17.54 26.83 -6.77
CA LEU A 15 17.94 27.17 -5.40
C LEU A 15 18.94 26.19 -4.82
N ASN A 16 18.64 24.86 -4.92
CA ASN A 16 19.45 23.82 -4.30
C ASN A 16 19.22 22.49 -4.99
N VAL A 17 20.14 21.52 -4.74
CA VAL A 17 19.95 20.11 -5.08
C VAL A 17 19.28 19.43 -3.90
N VAL A 18 18.14 18.76 -4.15
CA VAL A 18 17.37 18.04 -3.11
C VAL A 18 17.45 16.51 -3.25
N GLY A 19 17.87 16.02 -4.42
CA GLY A 19 18.06 14.59 -4.65
C GLY A 19 19.03 14.30 -5.80
N LYS A 20 19.77 13.19 -5.69
CA LYS A 20 20.64 12.67 -6.77
C LYS A 20 20.35 11.19 -6.93
N GLY A 21 19.95 10.79 -8.13
CA GLY A 21 19.82 9.41 -8.57
C GLY A 21 20.92 9.03 -9.59
N GLY A 22 20.92 7.79 -10.03
CA GLY A 22 21.92 7.31 -10.99
C GLY A 22 21.96 8.10 -12.30
N MET A 23 20.80 8.46 -12.86
CA MET A 23 20.67 9.17 -14.14
C MET A 23 19.92 10.52 -14.01
N SER A 24 19.49 10.90 -12.83
CA SER A 24 18.71 12.12 -12.63
C SER A 24 19.17 12.90 -11.40
N VAL A 25 18.98 14.20 -11.46
CA VAL A 25 19.18 15.11 -10.32
C VAL A 25 17.89 15.90 -10.13
N VAL A 26 17.44 16.00 -8.89
CA VAL A 26 16.26 16.77 -8.52
C VAL A 26 16.71 18.04 -7.81
N TYR A 27 16.21 19.17 -8.28
CA TYR A 27 16.49 20.49 -7.74
C TYR A 27 15.26 21.11 -7.12
N LEU A 28 15.45 21.85 -6.06
CA LEU A 28 14.48 22.85 -5.60
C LEU A 28 14.62 24.09 -6.47
N ALA A 29 13.52 24.56 -7.02
CA ALA A 29 13.46 25.78 -7.80
C ALA A 29 12.37 26.72 -7.28
N MET A 30 12.54 28.01 -7.49
CA MET A 30 11.57 29.07 -7.18
C MET A 30 11.07 29.72 -8.46
N ASN A 31 9.77 29.77 -8.64
CA ASN A 31 9.16 30.69 -9.57
C ASN A 31 8.89 32.01 -8.84
N GLU A 32 9.75 32.99 -9.03
CA GLU A 32 9.68 34.30 -8.33
C GLU A 32 8.38 35.05 -8.65
N ARG A 33 7.82 34.88 -9.87
CA ARG A 33 6.56 35.54 -10.26
C ARG A 33 5.34 34.92 -9.58
N ALA A 34 5.34 33.60 -9.43
CA ALA A 34 4.26 32.87 -8.77
C ALA A 34 4.47 32.79 -7.24
N ASN A 35 5.64 33.18 -6.74
CA ASN A 35 6.08 33.00 -5.36
C ASN A 35 5.85 31.55 -4.86
N LYS A 36 6.20 30.55 -5.71
CA LYS A 36 5.96 29.15 -5.42
C LYS A 36 7.21 28.31 -5.72
N GLN A 37 7.46 27.35 -4.82
CA GLN A 37 8.54 26.38 -4.97
C GLN A 37 8.09 25.20 -5.83
N TRP A 38 9.03 24.66 -6.64
CA TRP A 38 8.84 23.53 -7.53
C TRP A 38 10.03 22.59 -7.42
N ALA A 39 9.81 21.32 -7.72
CA ALA A 39 10.87 20.37 -7.96
C ALA A 39 11.16 20.28 -9.46
N ILE A 40 12.42 20.32 -9.85
CA ILE A 40 12.85 20.11 -11.23
C ILE A 40 13.72 18.87 -11.28
N LYS A 41 13.22 17.83 -11.94
CA LYS A 41 13.95 16.58 -12.22
C LYS A 41 14.70 16.75 -13.53
N GLU A 42 16.04 16.88 -13.47
CA GLU A 42 16.94 16.89 -14.62
C GLU A 42 17.38 15.48 -14.95
N VAL A 43 17.17 15.03 -16.18
CA VAL A 43 17.70 13.79 -16.70
C VAL A 43 18.68 14.06 -17.83
N ARG A 44 19.87 13.47 -17.71
CA ARG A 44 21.02 13.77 -18.55
C ARG A 44 21.38 12.63 -19.48
N LYS A 45 22.11 12.99 -20.54
CA LYS A 45 22.60 12.11 -21.58
C LYS A 45 23.75 11.16 -21.15
N ASP A 46 24.29 11.36 -19.94
CA ASP A 46 25.50 10.64 -19.49
C ASP A 46 25.15 9.22 -19.00
N GLY A 47 25.19 8.22 -19.87
CA GLY A 47 24.97 6.83 -19.49
C GLY A 47 25.19 5.82 -20.62
N MET A 48 25.30 4.54 -20.25
CA MET A 48 25.50 3.42 -21.19
C MET A 48 24.29 3.13 -22.11
N GLN A 49 23.13 3.71 -21.84
CA GLN A 49 21.95 3.65 -22.71
C GLN A 49 21.90 4.87 -23.63
N SER A 50 21.38 4.68 -24.84
CA SER A 50 21.17 5.81 -25.73
C SER A 50 20.20 6.79 -25.06
N PHE A 51 20.52 8.08 -25.08
CA PHE A 51 19.68 9.17 -24.53
C PHE A 51 18.24 9.09 -25.05
N GLU A 52 18.03 8.66 -26.27
CA GLU A 52 16.72 8.46 -26.88
C GLU A 52 15.84 7.46 -26.11
N VAL A 53 16.42 6.34 -25.63
CA VAL A 53 15.66 5.35 -24.83
C VAL A 53 15.29 5.92 -23.47
N VAL A 54 16.22 6.64 -22.83
CA VAL A 54 15.95 7.30 -21.54
C VAL A 54 14.89 8.39 -21.70
N LYS A 55 15.00 9.21 -22.76
CA LYS A 55 14.04 10.25 -23.11
C LYS A 55 12.65 9.67 -23.37
N GLN A 56 12.55 8.59 -24.16
CA GLN A 56 11.27 7.91 -24.40
C GLN A 56 10.61 7.40 -23.13
N ASN A 57 11.38 6.82 -22.22
CA ASN A 57 10.85 6.36 -20.94
C ASN A 57 10.34 7.54 -20.08
N LEU A 58 11.04 8.67 -20.08
CA LEU A 58 10.65 9.87 -19.35
C LEU A 58 9.43 10.57 -19.94
N VAL A 59 9.34 10.63 -21.26
CA VAL A 59 8.13 11.12 -21.95
C VAL A 59 6.94 10.28 -21.57
N ALA A 60 7.10 8.93 -21.59
CA ALA A 60 6.04 8.01 -21.18
C ALA A 60 5.65 8.20 -19.69
N GLU A 61 6.64 8.34 -18.77
CA GLU A 61 6.41 8.66 -17.36
C GLU A 61 5.64 9.98 -17.20
N THR A 62 6.07 11.00 -17.93
CA THR A 62 5.48 12.34 -17.86
C THR A 62 4.05 12.36 -18.41
N ASP A 63 3.81 11.71 -19.55
CA ASP A 63 2.48 11.62 -20.17
C ASP A 63 1.51 10.80 -19.33
N LEU A 64 2.02 9.82 -18.59
CA LEU A 64 1.24 9.07 -17.61
C LEU A 64 0.85 9.99 -16.43
N LEU A 65 1.82 10.66 -15.81
CA LEU A 65 1.61 11.52 -14.65
C LEU A 65 0.71 12.73 -14.96
N LYS A 66 0.80 13.33 -16.15
CA LYS A 66 -0.07 14.44 -16.57
C LYS A 66 -1.56 14.10 -16.55
N LYS A 67 -1.91 12.82 -16.68
CA LYS A 67 -3.29 12.33 -16.69
C LYS A 67 -3.80 12.02 -15.28
N LEU A 68 -2.94 12.06 -14.28
CA LEU A 68 -3.26 11.67 -12.91
C LEU A 68 -3.50 12.90 -12.03
N ASN A 69 -4.51 12.80 -11.19
CA ASN A 69 -4.81 13.82 -10.17
C ASN A 69 -5.25 13.10 -8.89
N HIS A 70 -4.39 13.11 -7.87
CA HIS A 70 -4.67 12.45 -6.60
C HIS A 70 -3.90 13.14 -5.47
N PRO A 71 -4.46 13.27 -4.24
CA PRO A 71 -3.80 13.96 -3.12
C PRO A 71 -2.42 13.40 -2.73
N HIS A 72 -2.20 12.10 -3.01
CA HIS A 72 -0.94 11.41 -2.70
C HIS A 72 -0.02 11.24 -3.91
N LEU A 73 -0.22 12.05 -4.97
CA LEU A 73 0.63 12.12 -6.16
C LEU A 73 1.10 13.55 -6.43
N PRO A 74 2.35 13.77 -6.89
CA PRO A 74 2.79 15.06 -7.37
C PRO A 74 2.13 15.41 -8.71
N SER A 75 1.77 16.65 -8.90
CA SER A 75 1.32 17.17 -10.20
C SER A 75 2.51 17.57 -11.05
N ILE A 76 2.50 17.22 -12.34
CA ILE A 76 3.44 17.77 -13.31
C ILE A 76 2.90 19.13 -13.79
N ILE A 77 3.77 20.12 -13.76
CA ILE A 77 3.44 21.52 -14.07
C ILE A 77 3.95 21.88 -15.45
N ASP A 78 5.17 21.47 -15.77
CA ASP A 78 5.83 21.81 -17.03
C ASP A 78 6.82 20.73 -17.45
N VAL A 79 7.14 20.69 -18.74
CA VAL A 79 8.16 19.82 -19.31
C VAL A 79 8.97 20.63 -20.30
N ILE A 80 10.28 20.71 -20.05
CA ILE A 80 11.20 21.50 -20.86
C ILE A 80 12.15 20.52 -21.55
N ASP A 81 12.05 20.44 -22.87
CA ASP A 81 12.94 19.63 -23.71
C ASP A 81 14.09 20.51 -24.20
N CYS A 82 15.29 20.21 -23.75
CA CYS A 82 16.53 20.84 -24.18
C CYS A 82 17.37 19.81 -24.98
N ASP A 83 18.26 20.31 -25.84
CA ASP A 83 19.05 19.46 -26.78
C ASP A 83 19.80 18.31 -26.08
N ASP A 84 20.33 18.55 -24.88
CA ASP A 84 21.15 17.60 -24.10
C ASP A 84 20.51 17.18 -22.76
N THR A 85 19.36 17.74 -22.40
CA THR A 85 18.69 17.49 -21.12
C THR A 85 17.18 17.52 -21.25
N PHE A 86 16.51 16.72 -20.43
CA PHE A 86 15.06 16.70 -20.29
C PHE A 86 14.70 17.09 -18.86
N LEU A 87 13.90 18.15 -18.69
CA LEU A 87 13.52 18.70 -17.39
C LEU A 87 12.03 18.48 -17.16
N ILE A 88 11.68 17.91 -16.01
CA ILE A 88 10.31 17.79 -15.56
C ILE A 88 10.11 18.70 -14.35
N VAL A 89 9.20 19.65 -14.47
CA VAL A 89 8.80 20.56 -13.39
C VAL A 89 7.55 20.00 -12.71
N MET A 90 7.61 19.76 -11.41
CA MET A 90 6.54 19.16 -10.63
C MET A 90 6.40 19.80 -9.26
N ASP A 91 5.33 19.47 -8.55
CA ASP A 91 5.14 19.92 -7.17
C ASP A 91 6.38 19.60 -6.32
N TYR A 92 6.87 20.60 -5.58
CA TYR A 92 7.85 20.37 -4.53
C TYR A 92 7.13 19.81 -3.30
N ILE A 93 7.56 18.64 -2.88
CA ILE A 93 7.01 17.94 -1.70
C ILE A 93 7.94 18.23 -0.53
N GLU A 94 7.45 19.04 0.41
CA GLU A 94 8.16 19.25 1.66
C GLU A 94 8.12 17.98 2.52
N GLY A 95 9.26 17.56 3.06
CA GLY A 95 9.39 16.36 3.87
C GLY A 95 10.62 15.54 3.53
N ASN A 96 10.62 14.29 3.95
CA ASN A 96 11.70 13.34 3.71
C ASN A 96 11.16 12.00 3.23
N PRO A 97 11.91 11.25 2.42
CA PRO A 97 11.52 9.88 2.09
C PRO A 97 11.49 9.00 3.35
N LEU A 98 10.59 8.01 3.38
CA LEU A 98 10.48 7.07 4.49
C LEU A 98 11.79 6.29 4.74
N SER A 99 12.64 6.13 3.72
CA SER A 99 14.00 5.58 3.89
C SER A 99 14.85 6.43 4.84
N LYS A 100 14.66 7.77 4.82
CA LYS A 100 15.36 8.68 5.74
C LYS A 100 14.85 8.53 7.18
N ALA A 101 13.57 8.29 7.37
CA ALA A 101 13.01 7.97 8.69
C ALA A 101 13.61 6.68 9.24
N LEU A 102 13.73 5.62 8.40
CA LEU A 102 14.40 4.36 8.77
C LEU A 102 15.87 4.58 9.15
N GLU A 103 16.63 5.36 8.37
CA GLU A 103 18.04 5.68 8.67
C GLU A 103 18.19 6.43 10.00
N THR A 104 17.27 7.30 10.33
CA THR A 104 17.35 8.18 11.49
C THR A 104 16.84 7.53 12.77
N SER A 105 15.72 6.80 12.68
CA SER A 105 14.95 6.31 13.83
C SER A 105 14.81 4.78 13.88
N GLY A 106 15.30 4.06 12.84
CA GLY A 106 15.13 2.62 12.74
C GLY A 106 13.70 2.22 12.46
N ALA A 107 13.22 1.15 13.08
CA ALA A 107 11.83 0.68 12.96
C ALA A 107 10.83 1.78 13.36
N GLN A 108 9.78 1.92 12.56
CA GLN A 108 8.74 2.91 12.75
C GLN A 108 7.59 2.35 13.60
N ASN A 109 6.80 3.23 14.20
CA ASN A 109 5.62 2.85 14.97
C ASN A 109 4.60 2.14 14.05
N GLN A 110 4.01 1.03 14.52
CA GLN A 110 3.08 0.26 13.69
C GLN A 110 1.81 1.05 13.32
N ASP A 111 1.30 1.91 14.20
CA ASP A 111 0.08 2.66 13.92
C ASP A 111 0.35 3.71 12.81
N ASP A 112 1.53 4.35 12.83
CA ASP A 112 1.95 5.26 11.76
C ASP A 112 2.11 4.52 10.43
N VAL A 113 2.75 3.33 10.44
CA VAL A 113 2.93 2.50 9.23
C VAL A 113 1.59 2.05 8.66
N ILE A 114 0.62 1.71 9.51
CA ILE A 114 -0.74 1.35 9.08
C ILE A 114 -1.42 2.55 8.41
N GLU A 115 -1.34 3.74 9.00
CA GLU A 115 -1.94 4.95 8.41
C GLU A 115 -1.29 5.33 7.07
N TRP A 116 0.05 5.21 6.95
CA TRP A 116 0.73 5.40 5.68
C TRP A 116 0.33 4.34 4.66
N ALA A 117 0.23 3.08 5.06
CA ALA A 117 -0.20 1.99 4.17
C ALA A 117 -1.63 2.19 3.65
N LYS A 118 -2.55 2.71 4.47
CA LYS A 118 -3.92 3.06 4.04
C LYS A 118 -3.91 4.14 2.96
N GLN A 119 -3.13 5.20 3.14
CA GLN A 119 -2.97 6.26 2.13
C GLN A 119 -2.34 5.72 0.85
N LEU A 120 -1.37 4.80 0.97
CA LEU A 120 -0.77 4.13 -0.19
C LEU A 120 -1.75 3.17 -0.89
N CYS A 121 -2.64 2.48 -0.15
CA CYS A 121 -3.72 1.70 -0.74
C CYS A 121 -4.69 2.59 -1.53
N ASP A 122 -5.00 3.79 -1.04
CA ASP A 122 -5.88 4.75 -1.72
C ASP A 122 -5.29 5.16 -3.06
N VAL A 123 -4.04 5.61 -3.09
CA VAL A 123 -3.38 6.02 -4.35
C VAL A 123 -3.15 4.85 -5.30
N LEU A 124 -2.76 3.67 -4.82
CA LEU A 124 -2.61 2.49 -5.67
C LEU A 124 -3.97 2.05 -6.24
N GLY A 125 -5.02 2.05 -5.43
CA GLY A 125 -6.39 1.77 -5.87
C GLY A 125 -6.84 2.74 -6.97
N TYR A 126 -6.52 4.04 -6.82
CA TYR A 126 -6.75 5.03 -7.85
C TYR A 126 -6.00 4.69 -9.16
N LEU A 127 -4.71 4.32 -9.10
CA LEU A 127 -3.93 3.92 -10.26
C LEU A 127 -4.51 2.68 -10.94
N HIS A 128 -4.85 1.66 -10.18
CA HIS A 128 -5.44 0.41 -10.67
C HIS A 128 -6.83 0.61 -11.29
N SER A 129 -7.57 1.66 -10.89
CA SER A 129 -8.88 2.00 -11.46
C SER A 129 -8.81 2.70 -12.81
N ARG A 130 -7.62 3.10 -13.28
CA ARG A 130 -7.46 3.75 -14.59
C ARG A 130 -7.78 2.78 -15.73
N LYS A 131 -8.03 3.32 -16.91
CA LYS A 131 -8.32 2.54 -18.13
C LYS A 131 -7.35 2.96 -19.22
N PRO A 132 -6.34 2.15 -19.53
CA PRO A 132 -5.98 0.87 -18.86
C PRO A 132 -5.47 1.07 -17.42
N PRO A 133 -5.48 0.02 -16.57
CA PRO A 133 -4.91 0.09 -15.23
C PRO A 133 -3.44 0.44 -15.26
N ILE A 134 -2.98 1.23 -14.28
CA ILE A 134 -1.58 1.61 -14.12
C ILE A 134 -1.01 0.84 -12.95
N ILE A 135 0.06 0.07 -13.18
CA ILE A 135 0.78 -0.70 -12.19
C ILE A 135 2.07 0.05 -11.85
N TYR A 136 2.29 0.34 -10.56
CA TYR A 136 3.39 1.18 -10.09
C TYR A 136 4.74 0.46 -10.04
N ARG A 137 4.80 -0.77 -9.50
CA ARG A 137 5.90 -1.76 -9.55
C ARG A 137 7.18 -1.45 -8.77
N ASP A 138 7.34 -0.29 -8.16
CA ASP A 138 8.56 0.06 -7.38
C ASP A 138 8.22 0.72 -6.05
N MET A 139 7.22 0.16 -5.32
CA MET A 139 6.88 0.60 -3.98
C MET A 139 8.00 0.20 -3.01
N LYS A 140 8.63 1.21 -2.40
CA LYS A 140 9.71 1.07 -1.40
C LYS A 140 9.84 2.35 -0.58
N PRO A 141 10.47 2.33 0.60
CA PRO A 141 10.56 3.50 1.47
C PRO A 141 11.19 4.74 0.83
N SER A 142 12.13 4.58 -0.12
CA SER A 142 12.76 5.72 -0.81
C SER A 142 11.84 6.41 -1.83
N ASN A 143 10.78 5.74 -2.28
CA ASN A 143 9.82 6.27 -3.26
C ASN A 143 8.54 6.81 -2.60
N VAL A 144 8.52 6.91 -1.28
CA VAL A 144 7.41 7.47 -0.50
C VAL A 144 7.92 8.63 0.34
N MET A 145 7.44 9.85 0.08
CA MET A 145 7.75 11.04 0.87
C MET A 145 6.79 11.15 2.04
N LEU A 146 7.33 11.32 3.25
CA LEU A 146 6.57 11.67 4.44
C LEU A 146 6.60 13.18 4.62
N LYS A 147 5.43 13.80 4.60
CA LYS A 147 5.22 15.23 4.81
C LYS A 147 5.15 15.57 6.30
N PRO A 148 5.40 16.84 6.67
CA PRO A 148 5.31 17.31 8.07
C PRO A 148 3.92 17.13 8.69
N ASP A 149 2.87 17.06 7.89
CA ASP A 149 1.49 16.83 8.32
C ASP A 149 1.13 15.36 8.56
N GLY A 150 2.10 14.44 8.41
CA GLY A 150 1.92 13.01 8.56
C GLY A 150 1.38 12.28 7.31
N ASN A 151 1.03 13.03 6.26
CA ASN A 151 0.60 12.44 5.00
C ASN A 151 1.79 11.94 4.18
N VAL A 152 1.54 10.90 3.37
CA VAL A 152 2.56 10.37 2.46
C VAL A 152 2.22 10.72 1.01
N MET A 153 3.27 10.85 0.19
CA MET A 153 3.16 11.02 -1.26
C MET A 153 4.03 10.01 -1.98
N LEU A 154 3.44 9.36 -2.97
CA LEU A 154 4.13 8.42 -3.85
C LEU A 154 4.88 9.21 -4.92
N ILE A 155 6.18 8.96 -5.04
CA ILE A 155 7.05 9.64 -6.00
C ILE A 155 7.73 8.61 -6.90
N ASP A 156 8.30 9.06 -8.01
CA ASP A 156 9.08 8.26 -8.97
C ASP A 156 8.29 7.18 -9.73
N PHE A 157 7.80 7.56 -10.90
CA PHE A 157 6.99 6.71 -11.78
C PHE A 157 7.81 6.04 -12.91
N GLY A 158 9.15 6.04 -12.81
CA GLY A 158 10.04 5.51 -13.85
C GLY A 158 9.84 4.04 -14.18
N THR A 159 9.20 3.27 -13.31
CA THR A 159 8.85 1.86 -13.52
C THR A 159 7.36 1.62 -13.73
N ALA A 160 6.52 2.63 -13.52
CA ALA A 160 5.08 2.51 -13.71
C ALA A 160 4.72 2.30 -15.18
N ARG A 161 3.73 1.47 -15.45
CA ARG A 161 3.20 1.28 -16.80
C ARG A 161 1.72 0.93 -16.82
N GLU A 162 1.10 1.21 -17.97
CA GLU A 162 -0.25 0.74 -18.25
C GLU A 162 -0.27 -0.78 -18.46
N PHE A 163 -1.27 -1.44 -17.86
CA PHE A 163 -1.51 -2.87 -18.04
C PHE A 163 -1.93 -3.18 -19.47
N LYS A 164 -1.29 -4.17 -20.10
CA LYS A 164 -1.58 -4.59 -21.48
C LYS A 164 -2.33 -5.93 -21.49
N TYR A 165 -3.61 -5.91 -21.78
CA TYR A 165 -4.44 -7.13 -21.86
C TYR A 165 -3.97 -8.17 -22.89
N SER A 166 -3.16 -7.77 -23.86
CA SER A 166 -2.63 -8.64 -24.92
C SER A 166 -1.25 -9.23 -24.62
N SER A 167 -0.62 -8.86 -23.49
CA SER A 167 0.72 -9.35 -23.12
C SER A 167 0.60 -10.55 -22.19
N VAL A 168 1.40 -11.59 -22.47
CA VAL A 168 1.42 -12.82 -21.65
C VAL A 168 2.48 -12.73 -20.54
N ALA A 169 3.52 -11.91 -20.74
CA ALA A 169 4.58 -11.69 -19.75
C ALA A 169 5.24 -10.33 -19.94
N ASP A 170 5.81 -9.80 -18.89
CA ASP A 170 6.66 -8.61 -18.95
C ASP A 170 8.03 -8.96 -19.51
N THR A 171 8.49 -8.15 -20.46
CA THR A 171 9.75 -8.41 -21.21
C THR A 171 11.00 -7.95 -20.49
N THR A 172 10.87 -7.19 -19.39
CA THR A 172 11.99 -6.60 -18.65
C THR A 172 11.87 -6.91 -17.16
N CYS A 173 12.97 -7.39 -16.57
CA CYS A 173 13.12 -7.45 -15.11
C CYS A 173 13.18 -6.02 -14.56
N LEU A 174 12.14 -5.58 -13.86
CA LEU A 174 12.05 -4.25 -13.27
C LEU A 174 11.58 -4.36 -11.83
N GLY A 175 12.27 -3.66 -10.96
CA GLY A 175 11.95 -3.59 -9.55
C GLY A 175 13.21 -3.58 -8.68
N THR A 176 13.04 -3.18 -7.43
CA THR A 176 14.12 -3.14 -6.45
C THR A 176 14.21 -4.48 -5.73
N GLN A 177 15.38 -5.13 -5.76
CA GLN A 177 15.61 -6.39 -5.05
C GLN A 177 15.13 -6.29 -3.58
N GLY A 178 14.46 -7.33 -3.11
CA GLY A 178 13.88 -7.41 -1.77
C GLY A 178 12.46 -6.85 -1.66
N TYR A 179 12.09 -5.87 -2.49
CA TYR A 179 10.73 -5.31 -2.52
C TYR A 179 9.93 -5.80 -3.71
N ALA A 180 10.61 -6.13 -4.81
CA ALA A 180 9.94 -6.56 -6.04
C ALA A 180 9.31 -7.94 -5.88
N ALA A 181 8.09 -8.07 -6.40
CA ALA A 181 7.35 -9.32 -6.40
C ALA A 181 8.01 -10.37 -7.31
N PRO A 182 7.84 -11.68 -7.01
CA PRO A 182 8.47 -12.75 -7.80
C PRO A 182 8.18 -12.68 -9.31
N GLU A 183 6.98 -12.28 -9.71
CA GLU A 183 6.59 -12.12 -11.11
C GLU A 183 7.31 -10.98 -11.84
N GLN A 184 7.94 -10.05 -11.13
CA GLN A 184 8.75 -8.98 -11.74
C GLN A 184 10.12 -9.47 -12.25
N PHE A 185 10.54 -10.64 -11.81
CA PHE A 185 11.82 -11.25 -12.23
C PHE A 185 11.65 -12.17 -13.44
N GLY A 186 11.24 -11.60 -14.58
CA GLY A 186 11.28 -12.15 -15.92
C GLY A 186 10.73 -13.57 -16.18
N GLY A 187 9.81 -13.70 -17.15
CA GLY A 187 9.32 -14.99 -17.63
C GLY A 187 8.24 -15.69 -16.81
N HIS A 188 7.82 -15.12 -15.70
CA HIS A 188 6.85 -15.72 -14.77
C HIS A 188 5.46 -15.08 -14.77
N GLY A 189 5.12 -14.31 -15.80
CA GLY A 189 3.80 -13.68 -15.93
C GLY A 189 3.87 -12.18 -16.14
N GLN A 190 2.70 -11.57 -16.20
CA GLN A 190 2.53 -10.12 -16.30
C GLN A 190 2.28 -9.54 -14.90
N THR A 191 2.89 -8.37 -14.63
CA THR A 191 2.61 -7.61 -13.42
C THR A 191 1.20 -7.03 -13.45
N ASP A 192 0.49 -7.09 -12.33
CA ASP A 192 -0.85 -6.53 -12.13
C ASP A 192 -0.98 -5.82 -10.77
N ALA A 193 -2.20 -5.45 -10.39
CA ALA A 193 -2.49 -4.77 -9.12
C ALA A 193 -1.92 -5.50 -7.89
N ARG A 194 -1.84 -6.83 -7.92
CA ARG A 194 -1.34 -7.69 -6.83
C ARG A 194 0.18 -7.63 -6.70
N THR A 195 0.88 -7.19 -7.75
CA THR A 195 2.31 -6.88 -7.70
C THR A 195 2.58 -5.68 -6.77
N ASP A 196 1.79 -4.62 -6.88
CA ASP A 196 1.90 -3.45 -6.01
C ASP A 196 1.55 -3.77 -4.56
N ILE A 197 0.60 -4.69 -4.33
CA ILE A 197 0.25 -5.20 -3.01
C ILE A 197 1.42 -5.92 -2.35
N TYR A 198 2.16 -6.75 -3.12
CA TYR A 198 3.38 -7.38 -2.62
C TYR A 198 4.43 -6.35 -2.23
N CYS A 199 4.72 -5.39 -3.11
CA CYS A 199 5.71 -4.35 -2.87
C CYS A 199 5.35 -3.48 -1.65
N LEU A 200 4.04 -3.18 -1.46
CA LEU A 200 3.56 -2.49 -0.26
C LEU A 200 3.73 -3.34 1.00
N GLY A 201 3.46 -4.65 0.94
CA GLY A 201 3.71 -5.60 2.04
C GLY A 201 5.18 -5.63 2.45
N ALA A 202 6.11 -5.72 1.48
CA ALA A 202 7.55 -5.67 1.73
C ALA A 202 8.01 -4.31 2.30
N THR A 203 7.37 -3.22 1.86
CA THR A 203 7.60 -1.87 2.39
C THR A 203 7.15 -1.77 3.85
N MET A 204 5.93 -2.23 4.18
CA MET A 204 5.43 -2.28 5.57
C MET A 204 6.34 -3.12 6.45
N TYR A 205 6.76 -4.32 5.96
CA TYR A 205 7.71 -5.17 6.67
C TYR A 205 8.97 -4.41 7.08
N HIS A 206 9.63 -3.74 6.11
CA HIS A 206 10.84 -2.96 6.38
C HIS A 206 10.58 -1.85 7.39
N LEU A 207 9.47 -1.11 7.25
CA LEU A 207 9.13 0.01 8.12
C LEU A 207 8.91 -0.42 9.57
N VAL A 208 8.17 -1.51 9.84
CA VAL A 208 7.86 -1.93 11.22
C VAL A 208 8.96 -2.73 11.87
N THR A 209 9.86 -3.38 11.10
CA THR A 209 10.95 -4.19 11.65
C THR A 209 12.29 -3.48 11.67
N GLY A 210 12.49 -2.49 10.80
CA GLY A 210 13.79 -1.90 10.50
C GLY A 210 14.71 -2.82 9.68
N HIS A 211 14.27 -4.05 9.36
CA HIS A 211 15.07 -5.02 8.60
C HIS A 211 14.82 -4.87 7.10
N ASN A 212 15.88 -4.50 6.38
CA ASN A 212 15.81 -4.29 4.94
C ASN A 212 15.72 -5.64 4.19
N PRO A 213 14.62 -5.95 3.48
CA PRO A 213 14.49 -7.20 2.73
C PRO A 213 15.46 -7.33 1.54
N ALA A 214 16.15 -6.25 1.17
CA ALA A 214 17.19 -6.25 0.14
C ALA A 214 18.57 -6.66 0.67
N THR A 215 18.71 -6.99 1.95
CA THR A 215 19.94 -7.45 2.57
C THR A 215 19.85 -8.91 3.02
N PRO A 216 20.97 -9.66 3.10
CA PRO A 216 20.93 -11.02 3.60
C PRO A 216 20.24 -11.14 4.95
N PRO A 217 19.45 -12.18 5.19
CA PRO A 217 19.28 -13.41 4.39
C PRO A 217 18.30 -13.31 3.21
N TYR A 218 17.81 -12.10 2.83
CA TYR A 218 16.83 -11.85 1.76
C TYR A 218 15.43 -12.49 2.00
N GLU A 219 15.15 -12.87 3.24
CA GLU A 219 13.91 -13.49 3.66
C GLU A 219 13.14 -12.55 4.59
N MET A 220 11.84 -12.48 4.40
CA MET A 220 10.94 -11.77 5.30
C MET A 220 10.38 -12.75 6.32
N TYR A 221 10.98 -12.79 7.51
CA TYR A 221 10.47 -13.57 8.64
C TYR A 221 9.20 -12.90 9.21
N PRO A 222 8.34 -13.66 9.95
CA PRO A 222 7.23 -13.04 10.67
C PRO A 222 7.69 -11.84 11.51
N ILE A 223 6.98 -10.71 11.43
CA ILE A 223 7.44 -9.45 12.06
C ILE A 223 7.58 -9.56 13.58
N ARG A 224 6.79 -10.45 14.21
CA ARG A 224 6.84 -10.69 15.66
C ARG A 224 8.04 -11.50 16.12
N GLN A 225 8.81 -12.10 15.20
CA GLN A 225 10.13 -12.63 15.53
C GLN A 225 11.15 -11.53 15.84
N TRP A 226 10.99 -10.36 15.23
CA TRP A 226 11.81 -9.18 15.46
C TRP A 226 11.32 -8.38 16.67
N ASN A 227 10.00 -8.17 16.76
CA ASN A 227 9.39 -7.47 17.86
C ASN A 227 8.05 -8.14 18.25
N PRO A 228 8.03 -8.93 19.35
CA PRO A 228 6.82 -9.61 19.82
C PRO A 228 5.66 -8.69 20.21
N MET A 229 5.91 -7.39 20.39
CA MET A 229 4.89 -6.38 20.73
C MET A 229 4.06 -5.94 19.54
N LEU A 230 4.52 -6.25 18.30
CA LEU A 230 3.73 -5.95 17.10
C LEU A 230 2.46 -6.80 17.06
N SER A 231 1.41 -6.24 16.46
CA SER A 231 0.12 -6.90 16.29
C SER A 231 0.26 -8.18 15.46
N SER A 232 -0.36 -9.26 15.92
CA SER A 232 -0.47 -10.50 15.14
C SER A 232 -1.37 -10.33 13.92
N GLY A 233 -2.34 -9.38 13.96
CA GLY A 233 -3.15 -9.03 12.83
C GLY A 233 -2.36 -8.32 11.73
N LEU A 234 -1.48 -7.39 12.11
CA LEU A 234 -0.55 -6.77 11.15
C LEU A 234 0.41 -7.79 10.54
N GLU A 235 0.92 -8.74 11.35
CA GLU A 235 1.74 -9.85 10.86
C GLU A 235 1.00 -10.66 9.80
N GLU A 236 -0.25 -11.06 10.06
CA GLU A 236 -1.09 -11.80 9.13
C GLU A 236 -1.28 -11.03 7.80
N ILE A 237 -1.51 -9.72 7.89
CA ILE A 237 -1.67 -8.85 6.72
C ILE A 237 -0.39 -8.82 5.88
N ILE A 238 0.76 -8.55 6.49
CA ILE A 238 2.05 -8.48 5.79
C ILE A 238 2.39 -9.83 5.15
N LEU A 239 2.21 -10.95 5.88
CA LEU A 239 2.44 -12.29 5.35
C LEU A 239 1.53 -12.61 4.16
N LYS A 240 0.25 -12.18 4.19
CA LYS A 240 -0.67 -12.36 3.07
C LYS A 240 -0.28 -11.49 1.86
N CYS A 241 0.12 -10.24 2.07
CA CYS A 241 0.60 -9.38 0.99
C CYS A 241 1.81 -9.98 0.26
N THR A 242 2.73 -10.59 1.02
CA THR A 242 4.02 -11.07 0.51
C THR A 242 4.02 -12.55 0.11
N GLN A 243 2.84 -13.14 -0.11
CA GLN A 243 2.73 -14.49 -0.66
C GLN A 243 3.37 -14.57 -2.04
N ARG A 244 4.00 -15.72 -2.33
CA ARG A 244 4.72 -15.93 -3.59
C ARG A 244 3.79 -15.86 -4.79
N ASN A 245 2.63 -16.55 -4.70
CA ASN A 245 1.65 -16.57 -5.77
C ASN A 245 0.71 -15.37 -5.63
N PRO A 246 0.48 -14.59 -6.69
CA PRO A 246 -0.47 -13.47 -6.65
C PRO A 246 -1.89 -13.86 -6.20
N GLU A 247 -2.33 -15.08 -6.51
CA GLU A 247 -3.66 -15.59 -6.13
C GLU A 247 -3.85 -15.72 -4.61
N ASP A 248 -2.76 -15.90 -3.86
CA ASP A 248 -2.79 -16.07 -2.40
C ASP A 248 -2.72 -14.72 -1.66
N ARG A 249 -2.54 -13.60 -2.39
CA ARG A 249 -2.49 -12.23 -1.84
C ARG A 249 -3.90 -11.63 -1.73
N TYR A 250 -3.98 -10.41 -1.20
CA TYR A 250 -5.16 -9.57 -1.40
C TYR A 250 -5.34 -9.31 -2.89
N GLN A 251 -6.59 -9.35 -3.37
CA GLN A 251 -6.88 -9.24 -4.80
C GLN A 251 -7.08 -7.78 -5.25
N SER A 252 -7.21 -6.85 -4.31
CA SER A 252 -7.31 -5.42 -4.58
C SER A 252 -6.79 -4.58 -3.41
N CYS A 253 -6.43 -3.32 -3.70
CA CYS A 253 -6.09 -2.37 -2.65
C CYS A 253 -7.29 -2.08 -1.72
N ALA A 254 -8.52 -2.20 -2.19
CA ALA A 254 -9.71 -2.05 -1.35
C ALA A 254 -9.84 -3.19 -0.32
N GLU A 255 -9.53 -4.44 -0.71
CA GLU A 255 -9.49 -5.57 0.21
C GLU A 255 -8.38 -5.40 1.26
N LEU A 256 -7.18 -4.96 0.84
CA LEU A 256 -6.08 -4.68 1.76
C LEU A 256 -6.40 -3.52 2.71
N LEU A 257 -6.99 -2.44 2.20
CA LEU A 257 -7.41 -1.29 3.01
C LEU A 257 -8.40 -1.72 4.10
N TYR A 258 -9.39 -2.53 3.74
CA TYR A 258 -10.35 -3.09 4.70
C TYR A 258 -9.65 -3.91 5.78
N ALA A 259 -8.68 -4.75 5.41
CA ALA A 259 -7.92 -5.55 6.36
C ALA A 259 -7.08 -4.65 7.31
N LEU A 260 -6.45 -3.58 6.79
CA LEU A 260 -5.71 -2.60 7.59
C LEU A 260 -6.62 -1.83 8.57
N ASP A 261 -7.84 -1.48 8.16
CA ASP A 261 -8.81 -0.85 9.05
C ASP A 261 -9.26 -1.78 10.20
N HIS A 262 -9.25 -3.09 9.95
CA HIS A 262 -9.73 -4.12 10.88
C HIS A 262 -8.60 -5.01 11.43
N TYR A 263 -7.34 -4.56 11.38
CA TYR A 263 -6.19 -5.39 11.76
C TYR A 263 -6.28 -5.93 13.20
N LYS A 264 -6.87 -5.15 14.11
CA LYS A 264 -7.07 -5.55 15.51
C LYS A 264 -8.05 -6.73 15.66
N ASP A 265 -9.01 -6.87 14.74
CA ASP A 265 -9.94 -8.00 14.74
C ASP A 265 -9.24 -9.31 14.35
N LEU A 266 -8.14 -9.20 13.62
CA LEU A 266 -7.26 -10.32 13.26
C LEU A 266 -6.32 -10.73 14.40
N ASP A 267 -6.16 -9.91 15.45
CA ASP A 267 -5.30 -10.24 16.58
C ASP A 267 -5.75 -11.52 17.29
N ILE A 268 -4.78 -12.37 17.61
CA ILE A 268 -5.01 -13.68 18.26
C ILE A 268 -5.82 -13.51 19.56
N GLU A 269 -5.55 -12.46 20.33
CA GLU A 269 -6.27 -12.17 21.57
C GLU A 269 -7.73 -11.81 21.30
N ASN A 270 -7.99 -10.94 20.30
CA ASN A 270 -9.35 -10.57 19.91
C ASN A 270 -10.12 -11.75 19.32
N LYS A 271 -9.47 -12.59 18.47
CA LYS A 271 -10.07 -13.83 17.96
C LYS A 271 -10.48 -14.77 19.10
N LYS A 272 -9.65 -14.92 20.14
CA LYS A 272 -9.99 -15.72 21.34
C LYS A 272 -11.19 -15.14 22.09
N VAL A 273 -11.19 -13.83 22.33
CA VAL A 273 -12.29 -13.13 23.04
C VAL A 273 -13.61 -13.25 22.25
N GLN A 274 -13.59 -13.02 20.94
CA GLN A 274 -14.77 -13.17 20.08
C GLN A 274 -15.27 -14.63 20.07
N SER A 275 -14.36 -15.61 19.95
CA SER A 275 -14.73 -17.02 20.02
C SER A 275 -15.37 -17.39 21.36
N PHE A 276 -14.86 -16.85 22.47
CA PHE A 276 -15.44 -17.06 23.81
C PHE A 276 -16.83 -16.43 23.91
N LYS A 277 -17.00 -15.17 23.50
CA LYS A 277 -18.30 -14.49 23.46
C LYS A 277 -19.33 -15.23 22.63
N TRP A 278 -18.93 -15.75 21.46
CA TRP A 278 -19.80 -16.53 20.60
C TRP A 278 -20.23 -17.86 21.23
N LYS A 279 -19.30 -18.57 21.89
CA LYS A 279 -19.60 -19.81 22.61
C LYS A 279 -20.57 -19.57 23.79
N THR A 280 -20.38 -18.51 24.55
CA THR A 280 -21.28 -18.13 25.66
C THR A 280 -22.65 -17.72 25.16
N PHE A 281 -22.74 -16.97 24.06
CA PHE A 281 -24.01 -16.62 23.42
C PHE A 281 -24.75 -17.88 22.95
N LEU A 282 -24.07 -18.80 22.26
CA LEU A 282 -24.66 -20.05 21.78
C LEU A 282 -25.17 -20.91 22.93
N ALA A 283 -24.41 -21.05 24.02
CA ALA A 283 -24.81 -21.77 25.22
C ALA A 283 -26.05 -21.16 25.86
N SER A 284 -26.09 -19.82 25.98
CA SER A 284 -27.27 -19.09 26.50
C SER A 284 -28.50 -19.28 25.61
N PHE A 285 -28.34 -19.21 24.31
CA PHE A 285 -29.40 -19.44 23.32
C PHE A 285 -30.00 -20.84 23.41
N ILE A 286 -29.13 -21.88 23.47
CA ILE A 286 -29.56 -23.27 23.63
C ILE A 286 -30.33 -23.42 24.95
N MET A 287 -29.85 -22.85 26.05
CA MET A 287 -30.49 -22.92 27.36
C MET A 287 -31.90 -22.29 27.34
N THR A 288 -32.03 -21.16 26.63
CA THR A 288 -33.33 -20.48 26.45
C THR A 288 -34.32 -21.39 25.68
N ILE A 289 -33.85 -22.06 24.61
CA ILE A 289 -34.69 -23.01 23.86
C ILE A 289 -35.13 -24.19 24.74
N VAL A 290 -34.20 -24.77 25.51
CA VAL A 290 -34.52 -25.86 26.41
C VAL A 290 -35.55 -25.45 27.45
N MET A 291 -35.43 -24.29 28.06
CA MET A 291 -36.40 -23.75 29.00
C MET A 291 -37.78 -23.53 28.34
N LEU A 292 -37.80 -22.99 27.11
CA LEU A 292 -39.06 -22.78 26.37
C LEU A 292 -39.77 -24.10 26.06
N VAL A 293 -39.04 -25.10 25.60
CA VAL A 293 -39.58 -26.43 25.34
C VAL A 293 -40.08 -27.10 26.65
N GLY A 294 -39.33 -26.96 27.74
CA GLY A 294 -39.72 -27.42 29.05
C GLY A 294 -40.99 -26.77 29.56
N THR A 295 -41.16 -25.48 29.41
CA THR A 295 -42.39 -24.76 29.79
C THR A 295 -43.60 -25.17 28.95
N ILE A 296 -43.43 -25.35 27.64
CA ILE A 296 -44.50 -25.86 26.76
C ILE A 296 -44.89 -27.29 27.18
N GLY A 297 -43.91 -28.16 27.39
CA GLY A 297 -44.17 -29.56 27.84
C GLY A 297 -44.89 -29.61 29.20
N PHE A 298 -44.47 -28.79 30.14
CA PHE A 298 -45.11 -28.70 31.47
C PHE A 298 -46.57 -28.18 31.36
N SER A 299 -46.81 -27.14 30.57
CA SER A 299 -48.16 -26.63 30.36
C SER A 299 -49.09 -27.60 29.69
N ALA A 300 -48.56 -28.37 28.68
CA ALA A 300 -49.34 -29.43 28.04
C ALA A 300 -49.64 -30.57 28.98
N GLY A 301 -48.67 -30.95 29.85
CA GLY A 301 -48.88 -31.98 30.87
C GLY A 301 -49.97 -31.59 31.89
N LEU A 302 -49.97 -30.30 32.36
CA LEU A 302 -51.01 -29.76 33.23
C LEU A 302 -52.39 -29.79 32.59
N THR A 303 -52.54 -29.43 31.30
CA THR A 303 -53.83 -29.46 30.60
C THR A 303 -54.35 -30.86 30.47
N VAL A 304 -53.51 -31.86 30.16
CA VAL A 304 -53.88 -33.27 30.11
C VAL A 304 -54.32 -33.78 31.49
N GLN A 305 -53.60 -33.44 32.56
CA GLN A 305 -53.96 -33.87 33.91
C GLN A 305 -55.25 -33.23 34.39
N THR A 306 -55.51 -31.95 34.11
CA THR A 306 -56.77 -31.29 34.46
C THR A 306 -57.95 -31.89 33.70
N SER A 307 -57.80 -32.22 32.39
CA SER A 307 -58.88 -32.84 31.60
C SER A 307 -59.21 -34.24 32.13
N SER A 308 -58.21 -35.07 32.44
CA SER A 308 -58.42 -36.41 32.99
C SER A 308 -59.09 -36.37 34.38
N THR A 309 -58.78 -35.42 35.19
CA THR A 309 -59.42 -35.20 36.52
C THR A 309 -60.86 -34.77 36.33
N TYR A 310 -61.17 -33.93 35.37
CA TYR A 310 -62.50 -33.48 35.04
C TYR A 310 -63.39 -34.60 34.52
N GLU A 311 -62.88 -35.46 33.65
CA GLU A 311 -63.59 -36.65 33.16
C GLU A 311 -63.90 -37.67 34.28
N SER A 312 -62.98 -37.85 35.25
CA SER A 312 -63.22 -38.72 36.40
C SER A 312 -64.26 -38.17 37.36
N TYR A 313 -64.46 -36.84 37.46
CA TYR A 313 -65.47 -36.18 38.26
C TYR A 313 -66.86 -36.24 37.62
N ILE A 314 -66.98 -36.34 36.31
CA ILE A 314 -68.25 -36.47 35.60
C ILE A 314 -68.72 -37.90 35.52
N ALA A 315 -67.82 -38.91 35.63
CA ALA A 315 -68.13 -40.34 35.57
C ALA A 315 -68.57 -40.94 36.93
N ASN A 316 -68.48 -40.17 38.06
CA ASN A 316 -69.01 -40.54 39.37
C ASN A 316 -70.24 -39.67 39.70
#